data_742ea4cd615940251fb40abdb4bd38e7
#
_entry.id   742ea4cd615940251fb40abdb4bd38e7
#
_cell.length_a   1.000
_cell.length_b   1.000
_cell.length_c   1.000
_cell.angle_alpha   90.00
_cell.angle_beta   90.00
_cell.angle_gamma   90.00
#
_symmetry.space_group_name_H-M   'P 1'
#
loop_
_entity.id
_entity.type
_entity.pdbx_description
1 polymer ?
#
loop_
_entity_poly.entity_id
_entity_poly.type
_entity_poly.pdbx_seq_one_letter_code
_entity_poly.pdbx_strand_id
1 'polypeptide(L)'
;MSDVTAPDGGRGLSSRLSELLFRPVDIASLVAFRIIFGGCMLYESIHYYVSGYLQEYLIYPQFHFKFYGFTWVRELPEPVMHIIFVAMAIAAAMVMFGAWYRIASAALAVTFSYSFLLEATQYRNHWYLLALLSILMAFLPAHRAASVDARRRPAIASRVVARWPVLLIQVQLGLVYFFAGVAKLSGDWISGSSMRAIVRELPSQDPEQIAFLLQDWVIALFVWSGLLFDLLIAFALAHPRTRKLAYIGAAGFHITNGTFLVAVGVFPWFMLMASSIYFAPSWPRTLLNRIGWTDFAADEGGGALPGSGHRRWVVGLLSVHLAIQLFLPLRQHLPIYDGPTSWTHEGHRWAWRMKMISKRVDSFSLWSVDPDTGARVDLTPNVAQGLRPFQREIMARQPDLLLQFAHDLHDQLRERFGKEYPIYADVVVRLNGRPPMPLIDSTRDLSREEWTLGAAEFIAPMARTRY
;
A
#
# COMPACT_ATOMS: atom_id res chain seq x y z
N MET A 1 -39.36 32.31 41.48
CA MET A 1 -38.79 30.96 41.64
C MET A 1 -38.05 30.69 40.37
N SER A 2 -36.76 30.83 40.45
CA SER A 2 -35.80 30.73 39.33
C SER A 2 -35.46 29.28 39.10
N ASP A 3 -35.82 28.76 37.93
CA ASP A 3 -35.32 27.46 37.42
C ASP A 3 -33.84 27.63 37.04
N VAL A 4 -33.00 27.14 37.92
CA VAL A 4 -31.57 26.98 37.68
C VAL A 4 -31.41 25.75 36.80
N THR A 5 -31.18 25.94 35.50
CA THR A 5 -30.73 24.93 34.59
C THR A 5 -29.40 24.35 35.10
N ALA A 6 -29.42 23.07 35.50
CA ALA A 6 -28.23 22.34 35.92
C ALA A 6 -27.17 22.36 34.80
N PRO A 7 -25.87 22.54 35.12
CA PRO A 7 -24.80 22.49 34.14
C PRO A 7 -24.70 21.10 33.56
N ASP A 8 -24.53 21.02 32.23
CA ASP A 8 -24.36 19.81 31.39
C ASP A 8 -23.18 18.98 31.95
N GLY A 9 -23.51 18.09 32.91
CA GLY A 9 -22.56 17.25 33.61
C GLY A 9 -21.79 16.37 32.61
N GLY A 10 -20.49 16.58 32.53
CA GLY A 10 -19.54 16.03 31.56
C GLY A 10 -19.82 14.61 31.10
N ARG A 11 -20.38 14.46 29.92
CA ARG A 11 -20.45 13.16 29.23
C ARG A 11 -19.02 12.64 29.09
N GLY A 12 -18.73 11.50 29.68
CA GLY A 12 -17.39 10.89 29.64
C GLY A 12 -16.90 10.68 28.20
N LEU A 13 -15.60 10.66 27.98
CA LEU A 13 -14.96 10.49 26.67
C LEU A 13 -15.55 9.28 25.90
N SER A 14 -15.87 8.21 26.62
CA SER A 14 -16.49 6.98 26.06
C SER A 14 -17.87 7.20 25.46
N SER A 15 -18.70 8.06 26.07
CA SER A 15 -20.03 8.37 25.53
C SER A 15 -19.95 9.25 24.27
N ARG A 16 -19.06 10.23 24.26
CA ARG A 16 -18.79 11.07 23.07
C ARG A 16 -18.25 10.26 21.89
N LEU A 17 -17.33 9.33 22.16
CA LEU A 17 -16.78 8.44 21.13
C LEU A 17 -17.87 7.49 20.60
N SER A 18 -18.71 6.92 21.48
CA SER A 18 -19.81 6.06 21.07
C SER A 18 -20.82 6.83 20.19
N GLU A 19 -21.18 8.06 20.56
CA GLU A 19 -22.06 8.91 19.77
C GLU A 19 -21.44 9.22 18.40
N LEU A 20 -20.15 9.55 18.36
CA LEU A 20 -19.42 9.82 17.12
C LEU A 20 -19.43 8.64 16.16
N LEU A 21 -19.20 7.42 16.67
CA LEU A 21 -19.05 6.22 15.85
C LEU A 21 -20.41 5.63 15.41
N PHE A 22 -21.43 5.72 16.27
CA PHE A 22 -22.68 5.00 16.05
C PHE A 22 -23.87 5.88 15.69
N ARG A 23 -23.71 7.20 15.55
CA ARG A 23 -24.77 8.04 15.02
C ARG A 23 -25.13 7.61 13.59
N PRO A 24 -26.43 7.61 13.24
CA PRO A 24 -26.88 7.28 11.90
C PRO A 24 -26.41 8.34 10.89
N VAL A 25 -25.92 7.90 9.73
CA VAL A 25 -25.57 8.74 8.57
C VAL A 25 -26.12 8.12 7.30
N ASP A 26 -26.31 8.90 6.24
CA ASP A 26 -26.72 8.40 4.95
C ASP A 26 -25.70 7.37 4.42
N ILE A 27 -26.17 6.23 3.92
CA ILE A 27 -25.34 5.15 3.38
C ILE A 27 -24.76 5.47 2.00
N ALA A 28 -25.30 6.48 1.30
CA ALA A 28 -24.99 6.71 -0.13
C ALA A 28 -23.51 6.89 -0.43
N SER A 29 -22.74 7.58 0.43
CA SER A 29 -21.29 7.71 0.26
C SER A 29 -20.56 6.38 0.37
N LEU A 30 -21.01 5.48 1.26
CA LEU A 30 -20.44 4.14 1.40
C LEU A 30 -20.78 3.26 0.19
N VAL A 31 -21.98 3.41 -0.38
CA VAL A 31 -22.39 2.75 -1.62
C VAL A 31 -21.56 3.25 -2.80
N ALA A 32 -21.36 4.57 -2.94
CA ALA A 32 -20.50 5.13 -3.97
C ALA A 32 -19.08 4.59 -3.85
N PHE A 33 -18.54 4.54 -2.64
CA PHE A 33 -17.22 3.95 -2.39
C PHE A 33 -17.17 2.46 -2.79
N ARG A 34 -18.17 1.65 -2.47
CA ARG A 34 -18.27 0.26 -2.90
C ARG A 34 -18.18 0.11 -4.42
N ILE A 35 -18.93 0.95 -5.15
CA ILE A 35 -18.96 0.92 -6.62
C ILE A 35 -17.59 1.31 -7.19
N ILE A 36 -16.98 2.39 -6.69
CA ILE A 36 -15.66 2.86 -7.10
C ILE A 36 -14.60 1.79 -6.81
N PHE A 37 -14.59 1.24 -5.58
CA PHE A 37 -13.65 0.21 -5.17
C PHE A 37 -13.81 -1.07 -6.00
N GLY A 38 -15.05 -1.57 -6.12
CA GLY A 38 -15.33 -2.76 -6.93
C GLY A 38 -14.96 -2.59 -8.40
N GLY A 39 -15.23 -1.41 -8.98
CA GLY A 39 -14.83 -1.08 -10.36
C GLY A 39 -13.31 -1.01 -10.52
N CYS A 40 -12.60 -0.41 -9.56
CA CYS A 40 -11.13 -0.40 -9.54
C CYS A 40 -10.56 -1.82 -9.47
N MET A 41 -11.06 -2.66 -8.54
CA MET A 41 -10.59 -4.03 -8.39
C MET A 41 -10.91 -4.90 -9.61
N LEU A 42 -12.04 -4.69 -10.25
CA LEU A 42 -12.39 -5.36 -11.51
C LEU A 42 -11.42 -4.98 -12.62
N TYR A 43 -11.16 -3.68 -12.79
CA TYR A 43 -10.19 -3.19 -13.75
C TYR A 43 -8.80 -3.79 -13.51
N GLU A 44 -8.29 -3.72 -12.28
CA GLU A 44 -6.97 -4.26 -11.92
C GLU A 44 -6.89 -5.77 -12.17
N SER A 45 -7.92 -6.53 -11.79
CA SER A 45 -7.96 -7.98 -12.00
C SER A 45 -7.90 -8.35 -13.48
N ILE A 46 -8.67 -7.65 -14.32
CA ILE A 46 -8.66 -7.85 -15.77
C ILE A 46 -7.33 -7.39 -16.38
N HIS A 47 -6.85 -6.23 -15.98
CA HIS A 47 -5.59 -5.66 -16.47
C HIS A 47 -4.41 -6.60 -16.18
N TYR A 48 -4.29 -7.11 -14.96
CA TYR A 48 -3.20 -8.05 -14.60
C TYR A 48 -3.29 -9.36 -15.36
N TYR A 49 -4.48 -9.83 -15.64
CA TYR A 49 -4.67 -11.04 -16.43
C TYR A 49 -4.28 -10.83 -17.89
N VAL A 50 -4.78 -9.75 -18.51
CA VAL A 50 -4.60 -9.47 -19.96
C VAL A 50 -3.18 -8.95 -20.28
N SER A 51 -2.56 -8.20 -19.37
CA SER A 51 -1.19 -7.67 -19.56
C SER A 51 -0.09 -8.70 -19.41
N GLY A 52 -0.41 -9.96 -19.08
CA GLY A 52 0.58 -11.00 -18.82
C GLY A 52 1.23 -10.91 -17.44
N TYR A 53 0.71 -10.02 -16.55
CA TYR A 53 1.26 -9.88 -15.20
C TYR A 53 1.24 -11.20 -14.42
N LEU A 54 0.14 -11.96 -14.52
CA LEU A 54 0.01 -13.26 -13.86
C LEU A 54 1.15 -14.20 -14.24
N GLN A 55 1.42 -14.33 -15.54
CA GLN A 55 2.46 -15.22 -16.05
C GLN A 55 3.84 -14.73 -15.65
N GLU A 56 4.16 -13.47 -15.96
CA GLU A 56 5.52 -12.95 -15.81
C GLU A 56 5.96 -12.85 -14.34
N TYR A 57 5.05 -12.46 -13.44
CA TYR A 57 5.42 -12.15 -12.05
C TYR A 57 5.03 -13.22 -11.04
N LEU A 58 4.05 -14.10 -11.33
CA LEU A 58 3.51 -15.03 -10.35
C LEU A 58 3.59 -16.51 -10.77
N ILE A 59 3.71 -16.83 -12.09
CA ILE A 59 3.77 -18.23 -12.57
C ILE A 59 5.18 -18.59 -13.02
N TYR A 60 5.83 -17.75 -13.82
CA TYR A 60 7.15 -18.10 -14.40
C TYR A 60 8.34 -18.03 -13.44
N PRO A 61 8.32 -17.24 -12.33
CA PRO A 61 9.40 -17.29 -11.37
C PRO A 61 9.54 -18.69 -10.76
N GLN A 62 10.75 -19.22 -10.72
CA GLN A 62 11.05 -20.50 -10.05
C GLN A 62 11.30 -20.32 -8.56
N PHE A 63 11.66 -19.11 -8.16
CA PHE A 63 11.84 -18.68 -6.79
C PHE A 63 10.95 -17.48 -6.50
N HIS A 64 10.21 -17.52 -5.39
CA HIS A 64 9.36 -16.44 -4.94
C HIS A 64 9.88 -15.84 -3.65
N PHE A 65 10.17 -14.54 -3.68
CA PHE A 65 10.55 -13.79 -2.49
C PHE A 65 9.36 -13.63 -1.55
N LYS A 66 9.58 -13.89 -0.26
CA LYS A 66 8.52 -13.91 0.74
C LYS A 66 8.50 -12.63 1.57
N PHE A 67 7.33 -12.32 2.10
CA PHE A 67 7.19 -11.32 3.16
C PHE A 67 7.47 -11.98 4.51
N TYR A 68 8.12 -11.24 5.41
CA TYR A 68 8.35 -11.71 6.78
C TYR A 68 7.02 -12.06 7.47
N GLY A 69 6.95 -13.24 8.05
CA GLY A 69 5.73 -13.79 8.65
C GLY A 69 4.75 -14.45 7.68
N PHE A 70 5.03 -14.42 6.35
CA PHE A 70 4.16 -15.01 5.31
C PHE A 70 4.90 -16.06 4.46
N THR A 71 5.93 -16.70 4.99
CA THR A 71 6.72 -17.75 4.30
C THR A 71 5.89 -18.97 3.90
N TRP A 72 4.74 -19.17 4.56
CA TRP A 72 3.78 -20.22 4.25
C TRP A 72 2.95 -19.98 2.97
N VAL A 73 2.93 -18.74 2.45
CA VAL A 73 2.24 -18.43 1.19
C VAL A 73 3.09 -18.97 0.04
N ARG A 74 2.60 -19.99 -0.64
CA ARG A 74 3.29 -20.67 -1.74
C ARG A 74 2.50 -20.53 -3.02
N GLU A 75 3.21 -20.68 -4.15
CA GLU A 75 2.61 -20.77 -5.47
C GLU A 75 1.70 -21.99 -5.58
N LEU A 76 0.61 -21.84 -6.28
CA LEU A 76 -0.31 -22.92 -6.61
C LEU A 76 -0.08 -23.32 -8.07
N PRO A 77 -0.51 -24.53 -8.48
CA PRO A 77 -0.39 -24.97 -9.88
C PRO A 77 -1.00 -23.94 -10.84
N GLU A 78 -0.35 -23.74 -11.99
CA GLU A 78 -0.73 -22.73 -12.99
C GLU A 78 -2.24 -22.69 -13.30
N PRO A 79 -2.97 -23.81 -13.51
CA PRO A 79 -4.41 -23.76 -13.76
C PRO A 79 -5.20 -23.13 -12.58
N VAL A 80 -4.76 -23.39 -11.35
CA VAL A 80 -5.39 -22.86 -10.14
C VAL A 80 -5.14 -21.35 -10.03
N MET A 81 -3.95 -20.87 -10.41
CA MET A 81 -3.63 -19.46 -10.46
C MET A 81 -4.54 -18.70 -11.43
N HIS A 82 -4.80 -19.26 -12.61
CA HIS A 82 -5.76 -18.69 -13.56
C HIS A 82 -7.18 -18.64 -12.99
N ILE A 83 -7.62 -19.72 -12.32
CA ILE A 83 -8.95 -19.74 -11.66
C ILE A 83 -9.05 -18.66 -10.58
N ILE A 84 -8.00 -18.45 -9.77
CA ILE A 84 -7.96 -17.40 -8.74
C ILE A 84 -8.14 -16.01 -9.35
N PHE A 85 -7.47 -15.69 -10.45
CA PHE A 85 -7.58 -14.38 -11.09
C PHE A 85 -8.95 -14.16 -11.73
N VAL A 86 -9.53 -15.17 -12.36
CA VAL A 86 -10.90 -15.11 -12.88
C VAL A 86 -11.90 -14.95 -11.72
N ALA A 87 -11.75 -15.73 -10.65
CA ALA A 87 -12.60 -15.62 -9.45
C ALA A 87 -12.48 -14.25 -8.79
N MET A 88 -11.28 -13.65 -8.77
CA MET A 88 -11.03 -12.29 -8.26
C MET A 88 -11.79 -11.24 -9.09
N ALA A 89 -11.75 -11.33 -10.42
CA ALA A 89 -12.49 -10.43 -11.31
C ALA A 89 -14.02 -10.57 -11.11
N ILE A 90 -14.52 -11.80 -11.03
CA ILE A 90 -15.95 -12.06 -10.76
C ILE A 90 -16.33 -11.50 -9.38
N ALA A 91 -15.54 -11.76 -8.34
CA ALA A 91 -15.78 -11.26 -6.99
C ALA A 91 -15.77 -9.72 -6.97
N ALA A 92 -14.86 -9.06 -7.67
CA ALA A 92 -14.81 -7.61 -7.79
C ALA A 92 -16.07 -7.04 -8.46
N ALA A 93 -16.55 -7.65 -9.54
CA ALA A 93 -17.81 -7.29 -10.18
C ALA A 93 -19.00 -7.47 -9.23
N MET A 94 -19.04 -8.60 -8.50
CA MET A 94 -20.09 -8.86 -7.51
C MET A 94 -20.06 -7.83 -6.37
N VAL A 95 -18.90 -7.43 -5.89
CA VAL A 95 -18.75 -6.34 -4.90
C VAL A 95 -19.27 -5.02 -5.49
N MET A 96 -18.90 -4.67 -6.70
CA MET A 96 -19.34 -3.45 -7.39
C MET A 96 -20.88 -3.37 -7.44
N PHE A 97 -21.53 -4.44 -7.85
CA PHE A 97 -23.00 -4.49 -7.94
C PHE A 97 -23.69 -4.85 -6.61
N GLY A 98 -22.92 -5.23 -5.57
CA GLY A 98 -23.47 -5.65 -4.28
C GLY A 98 -24.29 -6.94 -4.37
N ALA A 99 -23.82 -7.91 -5.16
CA ALA A 99 -24.44 -9.23 -5.32
C ALA A 99 -23.70 -10.25 -4.45
N TRP A 100 -24.43 -11.03 -3.62
CA TRP A 100 -23.83 -11.92 -2.61
C TRP A 100 -22.62 -11.25 -1.92
N TYR A 101 -22.80 -9.99 -1.58
CA TYR A 101 -21.73 -9.05 -1.23
C TYR A 101 -20.78 -9.59 -0.16
N ARG A 102 -21.29 -10.22 0.90
CA ARG A 102 -20.44 -10.74 1.99
C ARG A 102 -19.47 -11.83 1.51
N ILE A 103 -19.97 -12.76 0.71
CA ILE A 103 -19.15 -13.84 0.13
C ILE A 103 -18.17 -13.27 -0.89
N ALA A 104 -18.67 -12.43 -1.79
CA ALA A 104 -17.85 -11.78 -2.82
C ALA A 104 -16.73 -10.93 -2.23
N SER A 105 -17.01 -10.12 -1.19
CA SER A 105 -16.00 -9.32 -0.51
C SER A 105 -14.94 -10.18 0.20
N ALA A 106 -15.35 -11.28 0.85
CA ALA A 106 -14.43 -12.21 1.48
C ALA A 106 -13.56 -12.92 0.43
N ALA A 107 -14.14 -13.38 -0.67
CA ALA A 107 -13.44 -14.01 -1.77
C ALA A 107 -12.43 -13.04 -2.40
N LEU A 108 -12.83 -11.79 -2.66
CA LEU A 108 -11.94 -10.75 -3.17
C LEU A 108 -10.78 -10.46 -2.21
N ALA A 109 -11.06 -10.35 -0.91
CA ALA A 109 -10.03 -10.13 0.11
C ALA A 109 -9.01 -11.28 0.14
N VAL A 110 -9.47 -12.53 0.09
CA VAL A 110 -8.58 -13.71 0.10
C VAL A 110 -7.77 -13.80 -1.18
N THR A 111 -8.39 -13.72 -2.35
CA THR A 111 -7.72 -13.90 -3.64
C THR A 111 -6.72 -12.78 -3.93
N PHE A 112 -7.08 -11.53 -3.64
CA PHE A 112 -6.17 -10.40 -3.84
C PHE A 112 -5.03 -10.41 -2.83
N SER A 113 -5.30 -10.66 -1.54
CA SER A 113 -4.23 -10.74 -0.52
C SER A 113 -3.28 -11.90 -0.79
N TYR A 114 -3.77 -13.05 -1.24
CA TYR A 114 -2.93 -14.16 -1.66
C TYR A 114 -1.98 -13.75 -2.80
N SER A 115 -2.51 -13.17 -3.87
CA SER A 115 -1.73 -12.73 -5.02
C SER A 115 -0.69 -11.65 -4.63
N PHE A 116 -1.06 -10.75 -3.72
CA PHE A 116 -0.17 -9.70 -3.22
C PHE A 116 0.97 -10.27 -2.34
N LEU A 117 0.69 -11.26 -1.50
CA LEU A 117 1.66 -11.84 -0.58
C LEU A 117 2.58 -12.89 -1.22
N LEU A 118 2.30 -13.31 -2.45
CA LEU A 118 3.04 -14.37 -3.11
C LEU A 118 4.46 -13.93 -3.50
N GLU A 119 4.66 -12.69 -3.94
CA GLU A 119 5.93 -12.19 -4.49
C GLU A 119 6.31 -10.81 -3.89
N ALA A 120 7.29 -10.79 -2.98
CA ALA A 120 7.67 -9.59 -2.25
C ALA A 120 8.40 -8.54 -3.11
N THR A 121 8.99 -8.93 -4.24
CA THR A 121 9.59 -7.97 -5.19
C THR A 121 8.53 -7.07 -5.84
N GLN A 122 7.27 -7.53 -5.88
CA GLN A 122 6.15 -6.77 -6.42
C GLN A 122 5.46 -5.89 -5.39
N TYR A 123 6.06 -5.70 -4.20
CA TYR A 123 5.49 -4.82 -3.18
C TYR A 123 5.30 -3.40 -3.71
N ARG A 124 4.06 -2.93 -3.65
CA ARG A 124 3.65 -1.56 -3.96
C ARG A 124 2.69 -1.05 -2.90
N ASN A 125 2.86 0.18 -2.43
CA ASN A 125 1.98 0.74 -1.38
C ASN A 125 0.50 0.77 -1.78
N HIS A 126 0.19 1.00 -3.06
CA HIS A 126 -1.19 0.99 -3.51
C HIS A 126 -1.81 -0.42 -3.51
N TRP A 127 -1.04 -1.47 -3.77
CA TRP A 127 -1.53 -2.85 -3.62
C TRP A 127 -1.78 -3.21 -2.16
N TYR A 128 -0.90 -2.74 -1.28
CA TYR A 128 -1.13 -2.85 0.15
C TYR A 128 -2.44 -2.16 0.58
N LEU A 129 -2.71 -0.93 0.08
CA LEU A 129 -3.99 -0.25 0.34
C LEU A 129 -5.17 -1.05 -0.20
N LEU A 130 -5.11 -1.55 -1.44
CA LEU A 130 -6.19 -2.33 -2.04
C LEU A 130 -6.44 -3.64 -1.27
N ALA A 131 -5.39 -4.32 -0.78
CA ALA A 131 -5.52 -5.51 0.07
C ALA A 131 -6.21 -5.17 1.40
N LEU A 132 -5.79 -4.09 2.09
CA LEU A 132 -6.45 -3.62 3.30
C LEU A 132 -7.92 -3.25 3.06
N LEU A 133 -8.20 -2.50 2.00
CA LEU A 133 -9.57 -2.11 1.67
C LEU A 133 -10.42 -3.34 1.31
N SER A 134 -9.87 -4.34 0.63
CA SER A 134 -10.57 -5.60 0.35
C SER A 134 -11.00 -6.31 1.64
N ILE A 135 -10.10 -6.38 2.62
CA ILE A 135 -10.38 -6.95 3.95
C ILE A 135 -11.45 -6.10 4.67
N LEU A 136 -11.28 -4.78 4.72
CA LEU A 136 -12.22 -3.90 5.39
C LEU A 136 -13.61 -3.99 4.77
N MET A 137 -13.73 -3.97 3.44
CA MET A 137 -15.01 -4.05 2.73
C MET A 137 -15.81 -5.31 3.09
N ALA A 138 -15.15 -6.43 3.40
CA ALA A 138 -15.85 -7.65 3.83
C ALA A 138 -16.66 -7.46 5.13
N PHE A 139 -16.26 -6.52 5.98
CA PHE A 139 -16.95 -6.21 7.25
C PHE A 139 -17.95 -5.06 7.12
N LEU A 140 -17.87 -4.23 6.08
CA LEU A 140 -18.73 -3.04 5.93
C LEU A 140 -20.12 -3.41 5.36
N PRO A 141 -21.20 -2.76 5.82
CA PRO A 141 -22.56 -3.03 5.36
C PRO A 141 -22.90 -2.26 4.06
N ALA A 142 -21.99 -2.18 3.10
CA ALA A 142 -22.12 -1.36 1.90
C ALA A 142 -23.13 -1.88 0.87
N HIS A 143 -23.69 -3.09 1.10
CA HIS A 143 -24.70 -3.73 0.23
C HIS A 143 -26.15 -3.44 0.62
N ARG A 144 -26.37 -2.62 1.68
CA ARG A 144 -27.72 -2.39 2.18
C ARG A 144 -28.51 -1.36 1.38
N ALA A 145 -27.91 -0.72 0.37
CA ALA A 145 -28.59 0.15 -0.59
C ALA A 145 -27.96 0.05 -1.98
N ALA A 146 -28.73 0.34 -3.01
CA ALA A 146 -28.33 0.32 -4.42
C ALA A 146 -27.51 -0.92 -4.80
N SER A 147 -28.01 -2.10 -4.42
CA SER A 147 -27.34 -3.37 -4.61
C SER A 147 -28.32 -4.45 -5.04
N VAL A 148 -27.78 -5.51 -5.67
CA VAL A 148 -28.56 -6.71 -6.00
C VAL A 148 -29.09 -7.36 -4.72
N ASP A 149 -28.32 -7.40 -3.65
CA ASP A 149 -28.73 -8.00 -2.38
C ASP A 149 -29.91 -7.25 -1.73
N ALA A 150 -29.89 -5.91 -1.73
CA ALA A 150 -31.00 -5.11 -1.19
C ALA A 150 -32.28 -5.24 -2.02
N ARG A 151 -32.17 -5.41 -3.34
CA ARG A 151 -33.32 -5.70 -4.22
C ARG A 151 -33.90 -7.09 -3.98
N ARG A 152 -33.04 -8.11 -3.79
CA ARG A 152 -33.47 -9.50 -3.53
C ARG A 152 -34.03 -9.69 -2.15
N ARG A 153 -33.56 -8.92 -1.18
CA ARG A 153 -33.92 -9.00 0.24
C ARG A 153 -34.24 -7.62 0.80
N PRO A 154 -35.43 -7.07 0.53
CA PRO A 154 -35.80 -5.73 1.01
C PRO A 154 -35.65 -5.52 2.51
N ALA A 155 -35.74 -6.60 3.31
CA ALA A 155 -35.54 -6.54 4.76
C ALA A 155 -34.14 -6.08 5.20
N ILE A 156 -33.11 -6.19 4.36
CA ILE A 156 -31.78 -5.65 4.67
C ILE A 156 -31.59 -4.22 4.17
N ALA A 157 -32.47 -3.73 3.31
CA ALA A 157 -32.36 -2.39 2.74
C ALA A 157 -32.38 -1.32 3.84
N SER A 158 -31.52 -0.31 3.70
CA SER A 158 -31.46 0.77 4.66
C SER A 158 -30.87 2.02 4.03
N ARG A 159 -31.54 3.16 4.30
CA ARG A 159 -31.06 4.48 3.91
C ARG A 159 -29.93 5.00 4.80
N VAL A 160 -29.80 4.43 5.99
CA VAL A 160 -28.84 4.88 7.01
C VAL A 160 -27.91 3.75 7.43
N VAL A 161 -26.72 4.13 7.85
CA VAL A 161 -25.71 3.25 8.44
C VAL A 161 -25.08 3.96 9.65
N ALA A 162 -24.52 3.21 10.58
CA ALA A 162 -23.68 3.82 11.62
C ALA A 162 -22.50 4.58 10.96
N ARG A 163 -22.02 5.63 11.57
CA ARG A 163 -20.97 6.48 10.98
C ARG A 163 -19.60 5.78 10.89
N TRP A 164 -19.31 4.81 11.76
CA TRP A 164 -17.99 4.19 11.83
C TRP A 164 -17.48 3.59 10.49
N PRO A 165 -18.31 2.96 9.60
CA PRO A 165 -17.83 2.48 8.31
C PRO A 165 -17.28 3.59 7.41
N VAL A 166 -17.97 4.72 7.38
CA VAL A 166 -17.53 5.89 6.61
C VAL A 166 -16.26 6.48 7.21
N LEU A 167 -16.21 6.63 8.54
CA LEU A 167 -15.02 7.11 9.24
C LEU A 167 -13.82 6.18 9.06
N LEU A 168 -14.02 4.88 9.09
CA LEU A 168 -12.94 3.90 8.90
C LEU A 168 -12.26 4.09 7.55
N ILE A 169 -13.03 4.23 6.47
CA ILE A 169 -12.46 4.48 5.14
C ILE A 169 -11.78 5.86 5.08
N GLN A 170 -12.41 6.90 5.63
CA GLN A 170 -11.80 8.24 5.70
C GLN A 170 -10.46 8.21 6.44
N VAL A 171 -10.42 7.57 7.61
CA VAL A 171 -9.19 7.44 8.41
C VAL A 171 -8.14 6.62 7.65
N GLN A 172 -8.52 5.49 7.04
CA GLN A 172 -7.58 4.67 6.28
C GLN A 172 -6.94 5.45 5.13
N LEU A 173 -7.73 6.16 4.32
CA LEU A 173 -7.19 7.01 3.24
C LEU A 173 -6.36 8.17 3.80
N GLY A 174 -6.80 8.76 4.91
CA GLY A 174 -6.07 9.83 5.60
C GLY A 174 -4.70 9.39 6.10
N LEU A 175 -4.59 8.18 6.65
CA LEU A 175 -3.31 7.61 7.10
C LEU A 175 -2.33 7.39 5.94
N VAL A 176 -2.83 6.99 4.77
CA VAL A 176 -1.99 6.85 3.56
C VAL A 176 -1.33 8.17 3.19
N TYR A 177 -2.12 9.25 3.09
CA TYR A 177 -1.60 10.59 2.80
C TYR A 177 -0.65 11.05 3.91
N PHE A 178 -1.10 11.00 5.15
CA PHE A 178 -0.34 11.53 6.28
C PHE A 178 1.05 10.86 6.39
N PHE A 179 1.11 9.53 6.36
CA PHE A 179 2.38 8.83 6.45
C PHE A 179 3.24 8.95 5.18
N ALA A 180 2.64 9.14 4.01
CA ALA A 180 3.41 9.52 2.82
C ALA A 180 4.09 10.89 3.01
N GLY A 181 3.42 11.82 3.69
CA GLY A 181 3.99 13.11 4.08
C GLY A 181 5.08 12.97 5.16
N VAL A 182 4.82 12.21 6.23
CA VAL A 182 5.82 11.93 7.30
C VAL A 182 7.08 11.31 6.71
N ALA A 183 6.95 10.37 5.78
CA ALA A 183 8.08 9.77 5.11
C ALA A 183 8.91 10.80 4.31
N LYS A 184 8.29 11.88 3.81
CA LYS A 184 8.97 12.99 3.10
C LYS A 184 9.71 13.96 4.04
N LEU A 185 9.58 13.84 5.36
CA LEU A 185 10.37 14.60 6.34
C LEU A 185 11.83 14.09 6.45
N SER A 186 12.39 13.64 5.36
CA SER A 186 13.78 13.18 5.27
C SER A 186 14.69 14.25 4.66
N GLY A 187 15.97 14.29 5.08
CA GLY A 187 16.94 15.26 4.54
C GLY A 187 17.06 15.19 3.02
N ASP A 188 17.02 13.99 2.44
CA ASP A 188 17.11 13.78 0.99
C ASP A 188 15.91 14.34 0.22
N TRP A 189 14.72 14.28 0.81
CA TRP A 189 13.55 14.89 0.20
C TRP A 189 13.59 16.41 0.31
N ILE A 190 13.84 16.93 1.52
CA ILE A 190 13.82 18.38 1.80
C ILE A 190 14.91 19.13 1.01
N SER A 191 16.09 18.51 0.83
CA SER A 191 17.16 19.06 -0.02
C SER A 191 16.86 19.00 -1.52
N GLY A 192 15.82 18.26 -1.92
CA GLY A 192 15.48 18.03 -3.32
C GLY A 192 16.34 16.97 -4.02
N SER A 193 17.30 16.34 -3.34
CA SER A 193 18.18 15.33 -3.95
C SER A 193 17.40 14.12 -4.46
N SER A 194 16.42 13.63 -3.69
CA SER A 194 15.50 12.57 -4.12
C SER A 194 14.72 12.97 -5.37
N MET A 195 14.15 14.18 -5.38
CA MET A 195 13.34 14.65 -6.51
C MET A 195 14.16 14.82 -7.78
N ARG A 196 15.38 15.39 -7.67
CA ARG A 196 16.32 15.50 -8.81
C ARG A 196 16.68 14.14 -9.38
N ALA A 197 16.92 13.15 -8.51
CA ALA A 197 17.23 11.79 -8.95
C ALA A 197 16.02 11.15 -9.68
N ILE A 198 14.80 11.32 -9.15
CA ILE A 198 13.57 10.84 -9.78
C ILE A 198 13.34 11.50 -11.15
N VAL A 199 13.53 12.82 -11.26
CA VAL A 199 13.36 13.54 -12.53
C VAL A 199 14.33 13.03 -13.61
N ARG A 200 15.60 12.72 -13.23
CA ARG A 200 16.59 12.14 -14.16
C ARG A 200 16.23 10.71 -14.62
N GLU A 201 15.33 10.04 -13.93
CA GLU A 201 14.85 8.69 -14.25
C GLU A 201 13.52 8.69 -15.02
N LEU A 202 12.95 9.86 -15.29
CA LEU A 202 11.72 9.91 -16.09
C LEU A 202 11.97 9.35 -17.49
N PRO A 203 11.01 8.65 -18.08
CA PRO A 203 11.14 8.03 -19.40
C PRO A 203 11.14 9.08 -20.53
N SER A 204 11.11 10.37 -20.24
CA SER A 204 11.16 11.44 -21.21
C SER A 204 12.53 11.46 -21.92
N GLN A 205 12.51 11.50 -23.24
CA GLN A 205 13.70 11.67 -24.08
C GLN A 205 13.94 13.12 -24.50
N ASP A 206 13.12 14.05 -24.03
CA ASP A 206 13.25 15.48 -24.31
C ASP A 206 14.22 16.13 -23.31
N PRO A 207 15.47 16.51 -23.75
CA PRO A 207 16.46 17.13 -22.88
C PRO A 207 16.00 18.49 -22.32
N GLU A 208 15.21 19.26 -23.08
CA GLU A 208 14.72 20.57 -22.65
C GLU A 208 13.71 20.42 -21.52
N GLN A 209 12.79 19.46 -21.64
CA GLN A 209 11.85 19.13 -20.58
C GLN A 209 12.56 18.70 -19.30
N ILE A 210 13.56 17.83 -19.39
CA ILE A 210 14.33 17.40 -18.23
C ILE A 210 15.12 18.57 -17.63
N ALA A 211 15.74 19.41 -18.45
CA ALA A 211 16.47 20.59 -17.98
C ALA A 211 15.54 21.58 -17.25
N PHE A 212 14.33 21.80 -17.78
CA PHE A 212 13.31 22.62 -17.11
C PHE A 212 12.90 22.04 -15.76
N LEU A 213 12.60 20.73 -15.70
CA LEU A 213 12.18 20.05 -14.46
C LEU A 213 13.30 20.02 -13.40
N LEU A 214 14.58 20.12 -13.80
CA LEU A 214 15.73 20.14 -12.89
C LEU A 214 16.06 21.55 -12.37
N GLN A 215 15.38 22.59 -12.80
CA GLN A 215 15.57 23.94 -12.23
C GLN A 215 15.24 23.95 -10.73
N ASP A 216 16.01 24.71 -9.96
CA ASP A 216 15.93 24.71 -8.49
C ASP A 216 14.54 25.09 -7.97
N TRP A 217 13.89 26.08 -8.58
CA TRP A 217 12.56 26.50 -8.18
C TRP A 217 11.49 25.44 -8.51
N VAL A 218 11.63 24.68 -9.62
CA VAL A 218 10.71 23.58 -9.99
C VAL A 218 10.87 22.43 -9.01
N ILE A 219 12.11 22.04 -8.70
CA ILE A 219 12.39 21.02 -7.69
C ILE A 219 11.82 21.45 -6.32
N ALA A 220 12.06 22.71 -5.90
CA ALA A 220 11.49 23.21 -4.64
C ALA A 220 9.95 23.15 -4.65
N LEU A 221 9.32 23.53 -5.76
CA LEU A 221 7.88 23.44 -5.92
C LEU A 221 7.37 21.99 -5.72
N PHE A 222 7.98 20.99 -6.37
CA PHE A 222 7.60 19.59 -6.22
C PHE A 222 7.85 19.06 -4.81
N VAL A 223 8.98 19.42 -4.21
CA VAL A 223 9.34 19.00 -2.84
C VAL A 223 8.33 19.50 -1.83
N TRP A 224 8.10 20.81 -1.81
CA TRP A 224 7.23 21.42 -0.80
C TRP A 224 5.75 21.20 -1.06
N SER A 225 5.30 21.26 -2.33
CA SER A 225 3.90 20.96 -2.64
C SER A 225 3.57 19.50 -2.32
N GLY A 226 4.43 18.55 -2.68
CA GLY A 226 4.22 17.13 -2.37
C GLY A 226 4.24 16.84 -0.87
N LEU A 227 5.15 17.45 -0.12
CA LEU A 227 5.22 17.31 1.35
C LEU A 227 4.00 17.89 2.03
N LEU A 228 3.66 19.15 1.75
CA LEU A 228 2.55 19.84 2.39
C LEU A 228 1.20 19.24 1.99
N PHE A 229 1.06 18.84 0.72
CA PHE A 229 -0.12 18.14 0.26
C PHE A 229 -0.33 16.86 1.09
N ASP A 230 0.63 15.97 1.14
CA ASP A 230 0.47 14.69 1.83
C ASP A 230 0.23 14.87 3.33
N LEU A 231 0.91 15.80 4.00
CA LEU A 231 0.71 16.05 5.42
C LEU A 231 -0.66 16.63 5.76
N LEU A 232 -1.21 17.50 4.89
CA LEU A 232 -2.36 18.35 5.25
C LEU A 232 -3.66 17.93 4.57
N ILE A 233 -3.60 17.24 3.42
CA ILE A 233 -4.80 17.02 2.58
C ILE A 233 -5.89 16.25 3.29
N ALA A 234 -5.56 15.25 4.11
CA ALA A 234 -6.55 14.47 4.85
C ALA A 234 -7.34 15.33 5.84
N PHE A 235 -6.67 16.23 6.54
CA PHE A 235 -7.30 17.16 7.48
C PHE A 235 -8.14 18.21 6.73
N ALA A 236 -7.63 18.72 5.62
CA ALA A 236 -8.35 19.69 4.80
C ALA A 236 -9.61 19.08 4.15
N LEU A 237 -9.56 17.81 3.73
CA LEU A 237 -10.72 17.07 3.23
C LEU A 237 -11.73 16.76 4.35
N ALA A 238 -11.27 16.47 5.56
CA ALA A 238 -12.13 16.18 6.70
C ALA A 238 -12.93 17.43 7.16
N HIS A 239 -12.35 18.63 7.05
CA HIS A 239 -12.97 19.85 7.55
C HIS A 239 -13.98 20.45 6.54
N PRO A 240 -15.23 20.73 6.93
CA PRO A 240 -16.29 21.13 5.98
C PRO A 240 -16.00 22.39 5.18
N ARG A 241 -15.30 23.39 5.78
CA ARG A 241 -15.02 24.67 5.12
C ARG A 241 -13.92 24.58 4.05
N THR A 242 -12.93 23.71 4.24
CA THR A 242 -11.77 23.56 3.33
C THR A 242 -11.95 22.45 2.31
N ARG A 243 -12.86 21.51 2.55
CA ARG A 243 -13.08 20.29 1.78
C ARG A 243 -13.15 20.48 0.27
N LYS A 244 -13.91 21.45 -0.22
CA LYS A 244 -14.08 21.67 -1.66
C LYS A 244 -12.78 22.09 -2.32
N LEU A 245 -12.06 23.04 -1.71
CA LEU A 245 -10.75 23.49 -2.19
C LEU A 245 -9.71 22.37 -2.10
N ALA A 246 -9.72 21.64 -0.98
CA ALA A 246 -8.85 20.47 -0.80
C ALA A 246 -9.11 19.39 -1.86
N TYR A 247 -10.36 19.14 -2.24
CA TYR A 247 -10.67 18.18 -3.28
C TYR A 247 -10.21 18.64 -4.66
N ILE A 248 -10.29 19.93 -4.97
CA ILE A 248 -9.71 20.51 -6.20
C ILE A 248 -8.19 20.34 -6.20
N GLY A 249 -7.51 20.61 -5.06
CA GLY A 249 -6.08 20.36 -4.90
C GLY A 249 -5.72 18.88 -5.07
N ALA A 250 -6.54 17.97 -4.50
CA ALA A 250 -6.37 16.53 -4.69
C ALA A 250 -6.56 16.11 -6.16
N ALA A 251 -7.52 16.71 -6.87
CA ALA A 251 -7.70 16.46 -8.29
C ALA A 251 -6.47 16.89 -9.10
N GLY A 252 -5.96 18.10 -8.87
CA GLY A 252 -4.73 18.57 -9.51
C GLY A 252 -3.54 17.64 -9.23
N PHE A 253 -3.32 17.26 -7.98
CA PHE A 253 -2.23 16.37 -7.57
C PHE A 253 -2.33 14.99 -8.22
N HIS A 254 -3.51 14.35 -8.17
CA HIS A 254 -3.68 13.01 -8.71
C HIS A 254 -3.69 12.98 -10.24
N ILE A 255 -4.26 13.99 -10.90
CA ILE A 255 -4.19 14.10 -12.36
C ILE A 255 -2.73 14.28 -12.80
N THR A 256 -1.97 15.17 -12.15
CA THR A 256 -0.54 15.34 -12.43
C THR A 256 0.21 14.03 -12.24
N ASN A 257 0.02 13.32 -11.12
CA ASN A 257 0.67 12.03 -10.90
C ASN A 257 0.25 10.96 -11.92
N GLY A 258 -1.01 10.91 -12.31
CA GLY A 258 -1.53 9.94 -13.28
C GLY A 258 -1.07 10.19 -14.70
N THR A 259 -0.73 11.44 -15.06
CA THR A 259 -0.28 11.81 -16.41
C THR A 259 1.25 11.79 -16.53
N PHE A 260 1.98 12.32 -15.55
CA PHE A 260 3.46 12.40 -15.58
C PHE A 260 4.15 11.14 -15.03
N LEU A 261 3.51 10.40 -14.11
CA LEU A 261 4.08 9.22 -13.50
C LEU A 261 3.34 7.95 -13.97
N VAL A 262 3.39 7.68 -15.26
CA VAL A 262 2.66 6.57 -15.93
C VAL A 262 2.82 5.21 -15.22
N ALA A 263 3.96 4.97 -14.56
CA ALA A 263 4.24 3.73 -13.82
C ALA A 263 3.38 3.52 -12.55
N VAL A 264 2.51 4.47 -12.19
CA VAL A 264 1.64 4.38 -11.00
C VAL A 264 0.27 3.74 -11.33
N GLY A 265 -0.03 3.53 -12.60
CA GLY A 265 -1.25 2.86 -13.06
C GLY A 265 -2.54 3.57 -12.63
N VAL A 266 -3.56 2.78 -12.24
CA VAL A 266 -4.89 3.28 -11.87
C VAL A 266 -4.94 4.01 -10.51
N PHE A 267 -3.91 3.89 -9.70
CA PHE A 267 -3.92 4.34 -8.31
C PHE A 267 -4.25 5.83 -8.10
N PRO A 268 -3.69 6.80 -8.87
CA PRO A 268 -4.05 8.20 -8.72
C PRO A 268 -5.55 8.44 -8.97
N TRP A 269 -6.11 7.79 -9.97
CA TRP A 269 -7.53 7.88 -10.32
C TRP A 269 -8.42 7.27 -9.24
N PHE A 270 -8.01 6.11 -8.70
CA PHE A 270 -8.69 5.50 -7.56
C PHE A 270 -8.69 6.43 -6.35
N MET A 271 -7.53 6.99 -5.95
CA MET A 271 -7.42 7.87 -4.80
C MET A 271 -8.26 9.15 -4.96
N LEU A 272 -8.29 9.72 -6.16
CA LEU A 272 -9.15 10.88 -6.46
C LEU A 272 -10.63 10.53 -6.25
N MET A 273 -11.12 9.43 -6.84
CA MET A 273 -12.50 9.00 -6.71
C MET A 273 -12.84 8.57 -5.28
N ALA A 274 -11.97 7.81 -4.62
CA ALA A 274 -12.12 7.34 -3.25
C ALA A 274 -12.17 8.49 -2.25
N SER A 275 -11.42 9.58 -2.49
CA SER A 275 -11.44 10.78 -1.64
C SER A 275 -12.80 11.49 -1.62
N SER A 276 -13.72 11.16 -2.54
CA SER A 276 -15.11 11.63 -2.47
C SER A 276 -15.87 11.17 -1.23
N ILE A 277 -15.38 10.14 -0.51
CA ILE A 277 -15.91 9.67 0.78
C ILE A 277 -15.86 10.76 1.86
N TYR A 278 -15.03 11.79 1.70
CA TYR A 278 -14.96 12.91 2.64
C TYR A 278 -16.09 13.92 2.48
N PHE A 279 -16.83 13.92 1.36
CA PHE A 279 -18.02 14.77 1.22
C PHE A 279 -19.13 14.37 2.19
N ALA A 280 -20.20 15.17 2.24
CA ALA A 280 -21.36 14.83 3.06
C ALA A 280 -21.88 13.42 2.71
N PRO A 281 -22.25 12.57 3.67
CA PRO A 281 -22.65 11.18 3.37
C PRO A 281 -23.78 11.03 2.33
N SER A 282 -24.61 12.06 2.17
CA SER A 282 -25.71 12.14 1.19
C SER A 282 -25.30 12.69 -0.19
N TRP A 283 -24.02 13.04 -0.42
CA TRP A 283 -23.60 13.71 -1.65
C TRP A 283 -24.01 12.97 -2.95
N PRO A 284 -23.94 11.62 -3.01
CA PRO A 284 -24.33 10.92 -4.22
C PRO A 284 -25.83 11.09 -4.53
N ARG A 285 -26.70 11.03 -3.51
CA ARG A 285 -28.15 11.27 -3.68
C ARG A 285 -28.41 12.70 -4.16
N THR A 286 -27.72 13.67 -3.57
CA THR A 286 -27.87 15.08 -3.96
C THR A 286 -27.49 15.28 -5.45
N LEU A 287 -26.43 14.60 -5.90
CA LEU A 287 -26.00 14.66 -7.29
C LEU A 287 -27.03 13.99 -8.22
N LEU A 288 -27.46 12.77 -7.89
CA LEU A 288 -28.42 12.00 -8.68
C LEU A 288 -29.79 12.72 -8.79
N ASN A 289 -30.27 13.31 -7.71
CA ASN A 289 -31.49 14.08 -7.72
C ASN A 289 -31.41 15.32 -8.64
N ARG A 290 -30.22 15.97 -8.74
CA ARG A 290 -30.01 17.12 -9.64
C ARG A 290 -30.08 16.75 -11.14
N ILE A 291 -29.74 15.51 -11.48
CA ILE A 291 -29.83 14.99 -12.85
C ILE A 291 -31.12 14.23 -13.13
N GLY A 292 -32.13 14.36 -12.24
CA GLY A 292 -33.48 13.81 -12.40
C GLY A 292 -33.61 12.31 -12.07
N TRP A 293 -32.59 11.71 -11.46
CA TRP A 293 -32.63 10.28 -11.10
C TRP A 293 -33.16 10.12 -9.65
N THR A 294 -34.46 10.11 -9.49
CA THR A 294 -35.15 10.17 -8.18
C THR A 294 -35.37 8.77 -7.56
N ASP A 295 -35.33 7.69 -8.31
CA ASP A 295 -35.60 6.30 -7.84
C ASP A 295 -34.64 5.80 -6.77
N PHE A 296 -33.53 6.48 -6.56
CA PHE A 296 -32.57 6.20 -5.47
C PHE A 296 -33.11 6.59 -4.08
N ALA A 297 -34.25 7.24 -4.02
CA ALA A 297 -34.88 7.73 -2.78
C ALA A 297 -35.81 6.72 -2.10
N ALA A 298 -36.22 5.64 -2.79
CA ALA A 298 -37.36 4.82 -2.40
C ALA A 298 -37.09 3.75 -1.29
N ASP A 299 -35.87 3.62 -0.80
CA ASP A 299 -35.57 2.67 0.27
C ASP A 299 -35.86 3.27 1.65
N GLU A 300 -37.13 3.29 2.05
CA GLU A 300 -37.60 3.75 3.37
C GLU A 300 -37.37 2.74 4.51
N GLY A 301 -36.53 1.74 4.34
CA GLY A 301 -36.22 0.77 5.40
C GLY A 301 -35.38 1.39 6.52
N GLY A 302 -35.98 1.68 7.66
CA GLY A 302 -35.30 2.02 8.91
C GLY A 302 -34.59 0.81 9.50
N GLY A 303 -33.43 0.42 8.96
CA GLY A 303 -32.63 -0.68 9.51
C GLY A 303 -32.13 -0.36 10.93
N ALA A 304 -32.37 -1.26 11.88
CA ALA A 304 -31.92 -1.12 13.26
C ALA A 304 -30.38 -0.95 13.33
N LEU A 305 -29.93 0.02 14.13
CA LEU A 305 -28.51 0.17 14.47
C LEU A 305 -28.06 -0.96 15.41
N PRO A 306 -26.77 -1.34 15.39
CA PRO A 306 -26.23 -2.42 16.22
C PRO A 306 -26.50 -2.20 17.72
N GLY A 307 -26.86 -3.26 18.43
CA GLY A 307 -27.03 -3.26 19.89
C GLY A 307 -25.72 -2.99 20.66
N SER A 308 -25.82 -2.74 21.96
CA SER A 308 -24.68 -2.33 22.81
C SER A 308 -23.52 -3.35 22.86
N GLY A 309 -23.81 -4.66 22.85
CA GLY A 309 -22.77 -5.69 22.82
C GLY A 309 -21.96 -5.67 21.54
N HIS A 310 -22.59 -5.51 20.40
CA HIS A 310 -21.94 -5.41 19.11
C HIS A 310 -21.03 -4.16 19.00
N ARG A 311 -21.43 -3.05 19.64
CA ARG A 311 -20.64 -1.80 19.64
C ARG A 311 -19.26 -1.99 20.28
N ARG A 312 -19.13 -2.75 21.38
CA ARG A 312 -17.82 -3.00 22.03
C ARG A 312 -16.87 -3.76 21.12
N TRP A 313 -17.35 -4.78 20.40
CA TRP A 313 -16.55 -5.51 19.43
C TRP A 313 -16.10 -4.61 18.27
N VAL A 314 -16.97 -3.79 17.73
CA VAL A 314 -16.61 -2.83 16.68
C VAL A 314 -15.52 -1.88 17.17
N VAL A 315 -15.67 -1.28 18.35
CA VAL A 315 -14.64 -0.39 18.93
C VAL A 315 -13.32 -1.13 19.11
N GLY A 316 -13.35 -2.36 19.66
CA GLY A 316 -12.14 -3.17 19.83
C GLY A 316 -11.41 -3.42 18.49
N LEU A 317 -12.13 -3.88 17.46
CA LEU A 317 -11.56 -4.14 16.14
C LEU A 317 -11.03 -2.88 15.48
N LEU A 318 -11.72 -1.75 15.58
CA LEU A 318 -11.26 -0.46 15.07
C LEU A 318 -9.99 0.00 15.80
N SER A 319 -9.92 -0.20 17.12
CA SER A 319 -8.73 0.14 17.92
C SER A 319 -7.52 -0.70 17.51
N VAL A 320 -7.70 -2.01 17.34
CA VAL A 320 -6.62 -2.91 16.86
C VAL A 320 -6.16 -2.51 15.47
N HIS A 321 -7.11 -2.29 14.54
CA HIS A 321 -6.77 -1.84 13.19
C HIS A 321 -5.97 -0.54 13.21
N LEU A 322 -6.44 0.46 13.94
CA LEU A 322 -5.76 1.76 14.06
C LEU A 322 -4.37 1.62 14.68
N ALA A 323 -4.23 0.81 15.75
CA ALA A 323 -2.94 0.56 16.37
C ALA A 323 -1.94 -0.05 15.38
N ILE A 324 -2.35 -1.03 14.59
CA ILE A 324 -1.51 -1.63 13.54
C ILE A 324 -1.13 -0.57 12.48
N GLN A 325 -2.12 0.20 11.99
CA GLN A 325 -1.89 1.21 10.95
C GLN A 325 -1.06 2.41 11.41
N LEU A 326 -0.94 2.64 12.70
CA LEU A 326 -0.03 3.63 13.28
C LEU A 326 1.35 3.03 13.57
N PHE A 327 1.41 1.84 14.16
CA PHE A 327 2.67 1.19 14.53
C PHE A 327 3.53 0.86 13.32
N LEU A 328 2.96 0.25 12.27
CA LEU A 328 3.73 -0.22 11.12
C LEU A 328 4.49 0.92 10.40
N PRO A 329 3.90 2.09 10.13
CA PRO A 329 4.65 3.20 9.55
C PRO A 329 5.64 3.86 10.51
N LEU A 330 5.32 3.89 11.82
CA LEU A 330 6.18 4.54 12.81
C LEU A 330 7.42 3.71 13.14
N ARG A 331 7.37 2.38 12.98
CA ARG A 331 8.49 1.50 13.34
C ARG A 331 9.80 1.85 12.66
N GLN A 332 9.77 2.40 11.43
CA GLN A 332 10.96 2.83 10.69
C GLN A 332 11.73 3.98 11.37
N HIS A 333 11.11 4.67 12.33
CA HIS A 333 11.71 5.76 13.11
C HIS A 333 12.18 5.31 14.50
N LEU A 334 11.96 4.03 14.85
CA LEU A 334 12.43 3.48 16.09
C LEU A 334 13.95 3.22 16.01
N PRO A 335 14.70 3.35 17.11
CA PRO A 335 16.14 3.11 17.15
C PRO A 335 16.48 1.59 17.12
N ILE A 336 15.73 0.82 16.36
CA ILE A 336 15.96 -0.62 16.15
C ILE A 336 16.66 -0.91 14.82
N TYR A 337 16.94 0.12 14.02
CA TYR A 337 17.61 0.01 12.72
C TYR A 337 18.87 0.88 12.69
N ASP A 338 19.95 0.37 12.11
CA ASP A 338 21.26 1.00 12.06
C ASP A 338 21.48 1.94 10.86
N GLY A 339 20.43 2.50 10.33
CA GLY A 339 20.54 3.42 9.19
C GLY A 339 19.21 3.94 8.68
N PRO A 340 19.25 4.86 7.74
CA PRO A 340 18.02 5.35 7.15
C PRO A 340 17.35 4.27 6.32
N THR A 341 16.04 4.10 6.46
CA THR A 341 15.22 3.13 5.71
C THR A 341 15.40 3.25 4.18
N SER A 342 15.74 4.42 3.66
CA SER A 342 16.07 4.61 2.24
C SER A 342 17.34 3.85 1.82
N TRP A 343 18.26 3.62 2.76
CA TRP A 343 19.49 2.85 2.55
C TRP A 343 19.27 1.37 2.79
N THR A 344 18.86 1.00 4.01
CA THR A 344 18.75 -0.39 4.45
C THR A 344 17.52 -1.12 3.89
N HIS A 345 16.46 -0.40 3.54
CA HIS A 345 15.11 -0.91 3.26
C HIS A 345 14.43 -1.56 4.48
N GLU A 346 15.05 -1.56 5.64
CA GLU A 346 14.42 -2.03 6.88
C GLU A 346 13.22 -1.15 7.24
N GLY A 347 12.13 -1.77 7.62
CA GLY A 347 10.89 -1.07 7.96
C GLY A 347 10.17 -0.36 6.81
N HIS A 348 10.63 -0.47 5.55
CA HIS A 348 10.01 0.25 4.43
C HIS A 348 8.65 -0.31 4.01
N ARG A 349 8.45 -1.64 4.09
CA ARG A 349 7.15 -2.24 3.76
C ARG A 349 6.12 -1.85 4.81
N TRP A 350 4.87 -1.68 4.40
CA TRP A 350 3.74 -1.26 5.25
C TRP A 350 3.85 0.17 5.83
N ALA A 351 4.81 0.99 5.37
CA ALA A 351 5.14 2.30 5.94
C ALA A 351 4.71 3.49 5.07
N TRP A 352 3.94 3.26 4.01
CA TRP A 352 3.41 4.28 3.10
C TRP A 352 4.48 5.16 2.44
N ARG A 353 5.69 4.63 2.25
CA ARG A 353 6.79 5.34 1.58
C ARG A 353 6.56 5.36 0.07
N MET A 354 5.96 6.42 -0.44
CA MET A 354 5.60 6.53 -1.85
C MET A 354 6.64 7.29 -2.65
N LYS A 355 7.26 6.62 -3.65
CA LYS A 355 8.18 7.21 -4.65
C LYS A 355 9.16 8.24 -4.09
N MET A 356 9.94 7.86 -3.09
CA MET A 356 10.78 8.79 -2.34
C MET A 356 12.26 8.67 -2.64
N ILE A 357 12.66 7.60 -3.29
CA ILE A 357 14.08 7.28 -3.50
C ILE A 357 14.32 6.79 -4.93
N SER A 358 15.49 7.11 -5.45
CA SER A 358 16.13 6.46 -6.56
C SER A 358 17.34 5.69 -6.01
N LYS A 359 17.34 4.37 -6.14
CA LYS A 359 18.44 3.50 -5.72
C LYS A 359 18.80 2.62 -6.89
N ARG A 360 19.98 2.86 -7.47
CA ARG A 360 20.50 2.14 -8.65
C ARG A 360 21.66 1.26 -8.25
N VAL A 361 21.74 0.08 -8.82
CA VAL A 361 22.86 -0.85 -8.67
C VAL A 361 23.95 -0.48 -9.71
N ASP A 362 25.15 -0.21 -9.25
CA ASP A 362 26.31 0.05 -10.08
C ASP A 362 27.07 -1.26 -10.40
N SER A 363 27.25 -2.10 -9.38
CA SER A 363 27.84 -3.44 -9.54
C SER A 363 27.19 -4.44 -8.60
N PHE A 364 27.17 -5.68 -9.03
CA PHE A 364 26.63 -6.81 -8.26
C PHE A 364 27.45 -8.06 -8.56
N SER A 365 27.96 -8.71 -7.53
CA SER A 365 28.52 -10.05 -7.62
C SER A 365 28.14 -10.89 -6.41
N LEU A 366 27.96 -12.17 -6.64
CA LEU A 366 27.67 -13.16 -5.62
C LEU A 366 28.64 -14.32 -5.77
N TRP A 367 29.27 -14.77 -4.68
CA TRP A 367 30.24 -15.86 -4.73
C TRP A 367 30.18 -16.72 -3.47
N SER A 368 30.78 -17.89 -3.59
CA SER A 368 31.05 -18.80 -2.49
C SER A 368 32.53 -19.11 -2.39
N VAL A 369 32.92 -19.76 -1.31
CA VAL A 369 34.24 -20.34 -1.13
C VAL A 369 34.07 -21.85 -1.05
N ASP A 370 34.75 -22.58 -1.95
CA ASP A 370 34.75 -24.05 -1.94
C ASP A 370 35.41 -24.54 -0.64
N PRO A 371 34.69 -25.37 0.16
CA PRO A 371 35.18 -25.77 1.48
C PRO A 371 36.40 -26.69 1.44
N ASP A 372 36.69 -27.36 0.33
CA ASP A 372 37.83 -28.28 0.20
C ASP A 372 39.09 -27.58 -0.33
N THR A 373 38.93 -26.68 -1.27
CA THR A 373 40.05 -26.05 -2.00
C THR A 373 40.33 -24.63 -1.53
N GLY A 374 39.39 -23.99 -0.83
CA GLY A 374 39.44 -22.57 -0.48
C GLY A 374 39.29 -21.63 -1.68
N ALA A 375 38.97 -22.16 -2.86
CA ALA A 375 38.85 -21.38 -4.08
C ALA A 375 37.53 -20.60 -4.09
N ARG A 376 37.60 -19.37 -4.59
CA ARG A 376 36.39 -18.54 -4.83
C ARG A 376 35.64 -19.08 -6.05
N VAL A 377 34.36 -19.33 -5.87
CA VAL A 377 33.41 -19.77 -6.89
C VAL A 377 32.45 -18.66 -7.20
N ASP A 378 32.39 -18.18 -8.44
CA ASP A 378 31.41 -17.14 -8.85
C ASP A 378 30.04 -17.76 -9.00
N LEU A 379 29.07 -17.23 -8.23
CA LEU A 379 27.66 -17.61 -8.25
C LEU A 379 26.78 -16.59 -9.00
N THR A 380 27.34 -15.52 -9.52
CA THR A 380 26.59 -14.49 -10.27
C THR A 380 25.81 -15.08 -11.46
N PRO A 381 26.32 -16.05 -12.21
CA PRO A 381 25.56 -16.73 -13.27
C PRO A 381 24.31 -17.47 -12.76
N ASN A 382 24.35 -18.03 -11.53
CA ASN A 382 23.21 -18.71 -10.92
C ASN A 382 22.06 -17.73 -10.67
N VAL A 383 22.36 -16.47 -10.29
CA VAL A 383 21.36 -15.40 -10.15
C VAL A 383 20.66 -15.14 -11.49
N ALA A 384 21.42 -15.15 -12.60
CA ALA A 384 20.87 -14.95 -13.94
C ALA A 384 19.97 -16.08 -14.40
N GLN A 385 20.23 -17.32 -13.95
CA GLN A 385 19.46 -18.52 -14.29
C GLN A 385 18.24 -18.72 -13.36
N GLY A 386 18.42 -18.48 -12.06
CA GLY A 386 17.40 -18.76 -11.05
C GLY A 386 16.33 -17.67 -10.90
N LEU A 387 16.62 -16.43 -11.31
CA LEU A 387 15.74 -15.29 -11.11
C LEU A 387 15.34 -14.60 -12.42
N ARG A 388 14.09 -14.14 -12.48
CA ARG A 388 13.61 -13.29 -13.58
C ARG A 388 14.30 -11.90 -13.54
N PRO A 389 14.42 -11.20 -14.69
CA PRO A 389 15.11 -9.91 -14.75
C PRO A 389 14.62 -8.89 -13.70
N PHE A 390 13.31 -8.77 -13.50
CA PHE A 390 12.75 -7.86 -12.51
C PHE A 390 13.10 -8.25 -11.07
N GLN A 391 13.18 -9.56 -10.76
CA GLN A 391 13.56 -10.05 -9.44
C GLN A 391 15.02 -9.70 -9.14
N ARG A 392 15.92 -9.91 -10.11
CA ARG A 392 17.35 -9.58 -9.96
C ARG A 392 17.56 -8.11 -9.67
N GLU A 393 16.88 -7.24 -10.44
CA GLU A 393 16.98 -5.79 -10.27
C GLU A 393 16.52 -5.33 -8.87
N ILE A 394 15.42 -5.88 -8.38
CA ILE A 394 14.87 -5.50 -7.08
C ILE A 394 15.66 -6.13 -5.93
N MET A 395 16.03 -7.40 -6.04
CA MET A 395 16.84 -8.11 -5.05
C MET A 395 18.18 -7.40 -4.80
N ALA A 396 18.90 -7.01 -5.86
CA ALA A 396 20.21 -6.39 -5.75
C ALA A 396 20.22 -5.06 -4.98
N ARG A 397 19.08 -4.41 -4.82
CA ARG A 397 18.96 -3.14 -4.06
C ARG A 397 18.20 -3.26 -2.72
N GLN A 398 17.69 -4.47 -2.39
CA GLN A 398 16.98 -4.75 -1.14
C GLN A 398 17.67 -5.86 -0.37
N PRO A 399 18.42 -5.54 0.71
CA PRO A 399 19.24 -6.51 1.44
C PRO A 399 18.46 -7.73 1.95
N ASP A 400 17.22 -7.56 2.40
CA ASP A 400 16.39 -8.66 2.90
C ASP A 400 15.99 -9.68 1.80
N LEU A 401 15.85 -9.22 0.55
CA LEU A 401 15.62 -10.11 -0.58
C LEU A 401 16.91 -10.81 -1.00
N LEU A 402 18.05 -10.10 -0.98
CA LEU A 402 19.35 -10.71 -1.25
C LEU A 402 19.64 -11.83 -0.26
N LEU A 403 19.36 -11.61 1.03
CA LEU A 403 19.54 -12.62 2.07
C LEU A 403 18.69 -13.87 1.80
N GLN A 404 17.43 -13.72 1.42
CA GLN A 404 16.56 -14.85 1.09
C GLN A 404 17.11 -15.68 -0.05
N PHE A 405 17.63 -15.03 -1.10
CA PHE A 405 18.21 -15.74 -2.24
C PHE A 405 19.56 -16.39 -1.91
N ALA A 406 20.37 -15.75 -1.03
CA ALA A 406 21.61 -16.34 -0.54
C ALA A 406 21.35 -17.64 0.26
N HIS A 407 20.31 -17.67 1.08
CA HIS A 407 19.88 -18.88 1.79
C HIS A 407 19.43 -19.98 0.84
N ASP A 408 18.63 -19.65 -0.17
CA ASP A 408 18.17 -20.59 -1.18
C ASP A 408 19.34 -21.22 -1.96
N LEU A 409 20.32 -20.40 -2.38
CA LEU A 409 21.53 -20.89 -3.03
C LEU A 409 22.38 -21.78 -2.11
N HIS A 410 22.52 -21.39 -0.84
CA HIS A 410 23.23 -22.21 0.14
C HIS A 410 22.58 -23.59 0.28
N ASP A 411 21.26 -23.64 0.42
CA ASP A 411 20.51 -24.88 0.53
C ASP A 411 20.64 -25.75 -0.73
N GLN A 412 20.54 -25.16 -1.92
CA GLN A 412 20.76 -25.87 -3.20
C GLN A 412 22.16 -26.43 -3.31
N LEU A 413 23.20 -25.68 -2.92
CA LEU A 413 24.59 -26.16 -2.96
C LEU A 413 24.81 -27.30 -1.96
N ARG A 414 24.27 -27.18 -0.74
CA ARG A 414 24.32 -28.19 0.29
C ARG A 414 23.62 -29.49 -0.14
N GLU A 415 22.44 -29.39 -0.73
CA GLU A 415 21.72 -30.57 -1.25
C GLU A 415 22.49 -31.25 -2.39
N ARG A 416 23.10 -30.48 -3.28
CA ARG A 416 23.81 -31.00 -4.46
C ARG A 416 25.16 -31.62 -4.13
N PHE A 417 25.91 -31.02 -3.19
CA PHE A 417 27.30 -31.39 -2.93
C PHE A 417 27.52 -31.97 -1.54
N GLY A 418 26.54 -31.98 -0.66
CA GLY A 418 26.61 -32.51 0.71
C GLY A 418 27.52 -31.74 1.65
N LYS A 419 27.80 -30.44 1.36
CA LYS A 419 28.74 -29.58 2.07
C LYS A 419 28.16 -28.20 2.29
N GLU A 420 28.65 -27.52 3.35
CA GLU A 420 28.27 -26.14 3.65
C GLU A 420 29.11 -25.18 2.82
N TYR A 421 28.41 -24.38 1.99
CA TYR A 421 29.02 -23.37 1.13
C TYR A 421 28.68 -21.98 1.68
N PRO A 422 29.63 -21.20 2.23
CA PRO A 422 29.38 -19.85 2.66
C PRO A 422 29.05 -18.94 1.46
N ILE A 423 28.11 -18.03 1.61
CA ILE A 423 27.66 -17.15 0.52
C ILE A 423 28.03 -15.70 0.85
N TYR A 424 28.73 -15.06 -0.06
CA TYR A 424 29.17 -13.67 0.03
C TYR A 424 28.62 -12.83 -1.13
N ALA A 425 28.40 -11.55 -0.87
CA ALA A 425 27.95 -10.60 -1.90
C ALA A 425 28.74 -9.31 -1.88
N ASP A 426 29.00 -8.75 -3.07
CA ASP A 426 29.47 -7.39 -3.23
C ASP A 426 28.43 -6.63 -4.06
N VAL A 427 27.79 -5.66 -3.45
CA VAL A 427 26.73 -4.87 -4.05
C VAL A 427 27.03 -3.40 -3.83
N VAL A 428 27.26 -2.69 -4.92
CA VAL A 428 27.51 -1.25 -4.91
C VAL A 428 26.30 -0.52 -5.49
N VAL A 429 25.79 0.45 -4.76
CA VAL A 429 24.59 1.20 -5.16
C VAL A 429 24.80 2.71 -5.09
N ARG A 430 24.02 3.44 -5.90
CA ARG A 430 23.85 4.90 -5.80
C ARG A 430 22.47 5.20 -5.23
N LEU A 431 22.44 5.97 -4.16
CA LEU A 431 21.20 6.45 -3.54
C LEU A 431 21.04 7.94 -3.81
N ASN A 432 19.91 8.34 -4.46
CA ASN A 432 19.52 9.74 -4.69
C ASN A 432 20.63 10.59 -5.32
N GLY A 433 21.38 10.02 -6.30
CA GLY A 433 22.45 10.71 -7.02
C GLY A 433 23.78 10.84 -6.26
N ARG A 434 23.91 10.21 -5.08
CA ARG A 434 25.19 10.12 -4.35
C ARG A 434 26.23 9.31 -5.13
N PRO A 435 27.54 9.45 -4.80
CA PRO A 435 28.56 8.51 -5.26
C PRO A 435 28.20 7.06 -4.95
N PRO A 436 28.72 6.10 -5.73
CA PRO A 436 28.50 4.68 -5.47
C PRO A 436 29.09 4.29 -4.11
N MET A 437 28.37 3.47 -3.34
CA MET A 437 28.78 3.00 -2.02
C MET A 437 28.42 1.52 -1.87
N PRO A 438 29.23 0.73 -1.15
CA PRO A 438 28.90 -0.67 -0.85
C PRO A 438 27.63 -0.71 0.02
N LEU A 439 26.65 -1.53 -0.39
CA LEU A 439 25.40 -1.76 0.33
C LEU A 439 25.54 -2.91 1.32
N ILE A 440 26.34 -3.90 0.98
CA ILE A 440 26.55 -5.13 1.75
C ILE A 440 27.99 -5.17 2.25
N ASP A 441 28.20 -5.67 3.47
CA ASP A 441 29.53 -6.00 3.96
C ASP A 441 29.97 -7.34 3.31
N SER A 442 30.86 -7.23 2.32
CA SER A 442 31.34 -8.35 1.53
C SER A 442 32.17 -9.37 2.31
N THR A 443 32.49 -9.11 3.57
CA THR A 443 33.20 -10.04 4.47
C THR A 443 32.27 -10.95 5.27
N ARG A 444 30.98 -10.66 5.28
CA ARG A 444 29.96 -11.40 6.02
C ARG A 444 29.43 -12.59 5.19
N ASP A 445 29.34 -13.73 5.83
CA ASP A 445 28.73 -14.94 5.27
C ASP A 445 27.21 -14.87 5.40
N LEU A 446 26.53 -14.52 4.29
CA LEU A 446 25.08 -14.37 4.25
C LEU A 446 24.33 -15.66 4.56
N SER A 447 24.93 -16.82 4.39
CA SER A 447 24.29 -18.10 4.70
C SER A 447 24.05 -18.30 6.21
N ARG A 448 24.76 -17.53 7.05
CA ARG A 448 24.66 -17.56 8.52
C ARG A 448 23.90 -16.39 9.12
N GLU A 449 23.60 -15.38 8.31
CA GLU A 449 22.85 -14.21 8.77
C GLU A 449 21.37 -14.55 8.95
N GLU A 450 20.74 -14.02 9.99
CA GLU A 450 19.32 -14.28 10.24
C GLU A 450 18.41 -13.27 9.53
N TRP A 451 17.33 -13.75 8.97
CA TRP A 451 16.28 -12.87 8.46
C TRP A 451 15.39 -12.39 9.60
N THR A 452 15.62 -11.17 10.07
CA THR A 452 14.95 -10.57 11.25
C THR A 452 14.14 -9.32 10.88
N LEU A 453 13.33 -8.84 11.84
CA LEU A 453 12.69 -7.52 11.78
C LEU A 453 13.54 -6.42 12.42
N GLY A 454 14.68 -6.76 13.02
CA GLY A 454 15.66 -5.84 13.60
C GLY A 454 16.70 -5.37 12.60
N ALA A 455 17.73 -4.68 13.10
CA ALA A 455 18.87 -4.28 12.28
C ALA A 455 19.64 -5.51 11.78
N ALA A 456 20.01 -5.47 10.50
CA ALA A 456 20.78 -6.52 9.86
C ALA A 456 22.25 -6.09 9.76
N GLU A 457 23.11 -6.79 10.49
CA GLU A 457 24.54 -6.44 10.61
C GLU A 457 25.34 -6.57 9.30
N PHE A 458 24.83 -7.35 8.34
CA PHE A 458 25.47 -7.51 7.03
C PHE A 458 25.25 -6.31 6.09
N ILE A 459 24.42 -5.34 6.46
CA ILE A 459 24.22 -4.12 5.68
C ILE A 459 25.31 -3.12 6.00
N ALA A 460 26.10 -2.75 5.00
CA ALA A 460 27.17 -1.77 5.19
C ALA A 460 26.58 -0.39 5.58
N PRO A 461 27.19 0.33 6.56
CA PRO A 461 26.69 1.62 6.97
C PRO A 461 26.81 2.64 5.84
N MET A 462 25.78 3.47 5.68
CA MET A 462 25.82 4.55 4.69
C MET A 462 26.89 5.59 5.07
N ALA A 463 27.89 5.80 4.21
CA ALA A 463 28.90 6.82 4.44
C ALA A 463 28.25 8.20 4.57
N ARG A 464 28.62 8.96 5.62
CA ARG A 464 28.15 10.34 5.80
C ARG A 464 28.84 11.24 4.76
N THR A 465 28.20 11.48 3.66
CA THR A 465 28.62 12.57 2.75
C THR A 465 28.23 13.90 3.37
N ARG A 466 29.19 14.73 3.74
CA ARG A 466 28.94 16.14 4.03
C ARG A 466 28.60 16.82 2.70
N TYR A 467 27.38 17.34 2.57
CA TYR A 467 26.99 18.25 1.51
C TYR A 467 27.46 19.66 1.84
#